data_b125f74a202ae666d6211081b16968b5
#
_entry.id   b125f74a202ae666d6211081b16968b5
#
_cell.length_a   1.000
_cell.length_b   1.000
_cell.length_c   1.000
_cell.angle_alpha   90.00
_cell.angle_beta   90.00
_cell.angle_gamma   90.00
#
_symmetry.space_group_name_H-M   'P 1'
#
loop_
_entity.id
_entity.type
_entity.pdbx_description
1 polymer ?
#
loop_
_entity_poly.entity_id
_entity_poly.type
_entity_poly.pdbx_seq_one_letter_code
_entity_poly.pdbx_strand_id
1 'polypeptide(L)'
;ERRLGELTKTFLKGANKGKVTVNIDHHISNTRFCKYNFVQGRSSNCENIAELIEELGVPKDEVISSALMTGIITDSGSFSHSDVNGDTFRAAAQAADGGAKVDRITNELFRRQSKARSELYLGVLSRLRYLLDDKLAVAVVSMEALSRGGLSQADTEGIVDYALTVDPVEVSIC
;
A
#
# COMPACT_ATOMS: atom_id res chain seq x y z
N GLU A 1 11.03 7.49 -12.57
CA GLU A 1 12.28 7.80 -11.83
C GLU A 1 12.01 8.31 -10.40
N ARG A 2 11.04 9.22 -10.19
CA ARG A 2 10.74 9.80 -8.85
C ARG A 2 10.44 8.74 -7.78
N ARG A 3 9.88 7.59 -8.16
CA ARG A 3 9.54 6.49 -7.24
C ARG A 3 10.75 5.69 -6.76
N LEU A 4 11.89 5.82 -7.42
CA LEU A 4 13.13 5.17 -6.98
C LEU A 4 13.78 5.90 -5.78
N GLY A 5 13.36 7.14 -5.49
CA GLY A 5 13.91 7.91 -4.38
C GLY A 5 15.44 7.95 -4.41
N GLU A 6 16.05 7.58 -3.30
CA GLU A 6 17.51 7.55 -3.16
C GLU A 6 18.22 6.53 -4.09
N LEU A 7 17.50 5.50 -4.55
CA LEU A 7 18.03 4.50 -5.48
C LEU A 7 18.20 5.03 -6.90
N THR A 8 17.62 6.20 -7.24
CA THR A 8 17.69 6.78 -8.59
C THR A 8 19.13 6.89 -9.10
N LYS A 9 20.05 7.36 -8.27
CA LYS A 9 21.47 7.51 -8.66
C LYS A 9 22.11 6.17 -9.00
N THR A 10 21.84 5.14 -8.21
CA THR A 10 22.36 3.78 -8.41
C THR A 10 21.78 3.17 -9.68
N PHE A 11 20.47 3.33 -9.89
CA PHE A 11 19.77 2.89 -11.09
C PHE A 11 20.36 3.53 -12.35
N LEU A 12 20.47 4.85 -12.41
CA LEU A 12 21.01 5.58 -13.57
C LEU A 12 22.46 5.19 -13.86
N LYS A 13 23.29 5.02 -12.83
CA LYS A 13 24.67 4.54 -12.99
C LYS A 13 24.72 3.13 -13.61
N GLY A 14 23.80 2.25 -13.22
CA GLY A 14 23.68 0.90 -13.78
C GLY A 14 23.21 0.94 -15.23
N ALA A 15 22.18 1.69 -15.55
CA ALA A 15 21.64 1.86 -16.89
C ALA A 15 22.68 2.44 -17.87
N ASN A 16 23.41 3.49 -17.43
CA ASN A 16 24.47 4.10 -18.23
C ASN A 16 25.68 3.17 -18.48
N LYS A 17 25.84 2.11 -17.69
CA LYS A 17 26.84 1.06 -17.89
C LYS A 17 26.34 -0.08 -18.81
N GLY A 18 25.21 0.11 -19.49
CA GLY A 18 24.64 -0.88 -20.41
C GLY A 18 23.95 -2.07 -19.74
N LYS A 19 23.64 -1.98 -18.43
CA LYS A 19 22.84 -3.01 -17.76
C LYS A 19 21.42 -3.00 -18.30
N VAL A 20 20.85 -4.18 -18.45
CA VAL A 20 19.45 -4.35 -18.81
C VAL A 20 18.59 -3.86 -17.65
N THR A 21 17.62 -3.00 -17.97
CA THR A 21 16.66 -2.46 -17.00
C THR A 21 15.27 -2.98 -17.33
N VAL A 22 14.57 -3.42 -16.30
CA VAL A 22 13.19 -3.90 -16.38
C VAL A 22 12.35 -3.09 -15.40
N ASN A 23 11.16 -2.72 -15.81
CA ASN A 23 10.18 -2.03 -14.98
C ASN A 23 8.89 -2.84 -14.97
N ILE A 24 8.43 -3.22 -13.78
CA ILE A 24 7.16 -3.90 -13.57
C ILE A 24 6.37 -3.00 -12.64
N ASP A 25 5.22 -2.50 -13.13
CA ASP A 25 4.42 -1.53 -12.37
C ASP A 25 2.94 -1.61 -12.76
N HIS A 26 2.07 -1.13 -11.89
CA HIS A 26 0.63 -1.07 -12.11
C HIS A 26 0.10 0.37 -12.23
N HIS A 27 0.94 1.37 -12.01
CA HIS A 27 0.49 2.76 -12.00
C HIS A 27 0.31 3.33 -13.41
N ILE A 28 -0.82 3.94 -13.68
CA ILE A 28 -1.15 4.60 -14.95
C ILE A 28 -0.15 5.72 -15.28
N SER A 29 0.39 6.39 -14.25
CA SER A 29 1.36 7.48 -14.39
C SER A 29 2.79 7.01 -14.66
N ASN A 30 3.04 5.71 -14.84
CA ASN A 30 4.37 5.19 -15.12
C ASN A 30 4.87 5.65 -16.48
N THR A 31 6.07 6.25 -16.53
CA THR A 31 6.68 6.82 -17.74
C THR A 31 7.43 5.80 -18.60
N ARG A 32 7.39 4.51 -18.23
CA ARG A 32 8.04 3.40 -18.97
C ARG A 32 9.53 3.65 -19.23
N PHE A 33 10.26 4.06 -18.21
CA PHE A 33 11.63 4.57 -18.27
C PHE A 33 12.73 3.49 -18.37
N CYS A 34 12.37 2.21 -18.39
CA CYS A 34 13.30 1.10 -18.54
C CYS A 34 13.38 0.60 -19.97
N LYS A 35 14.38 -0.22 -20.28
CA LYS A 35 14.52 -0.89 -21.57
C LYS A 35 13.33 -1.83 -21.83
N TYR A 36 12.91 -2.56 -20.82
CA TYR A 36 11.71 -3.41 -20.84
C TYR A 36 10.72 -2.93 -19.80
N ASN A 37 9.45 -2.83 -20.20
CA ASN A 37 8.40 -2.31 -19.33
C ASN A 37 7.17 -3.21 -19.42
N PHE A 38 6.87 -3.89 -18.30
CA PHE A 38 5.64 -4.60 -18.08
C PHE A 38 4.80 -3.74 -17.13
N VAL A 39 3.96 -2.89 -17.72
CA VAL A 39 3.14 -1.93 -16.99
C VAL A 39 1.69 -2.15 -17.38
N GLN A 40 0.91 -2.71 -16.48
CA GLN A 40 -0.52 -2.97 -16.64
C GLN A 40 -1.26 -2.34 -15.47
N GLY A 41 -2.31 -1.56 -15.78
CA GLY A 41 -3.19 -0.97 -14.77
C GLY A 41 -4.00 -2.05 -14.07
N ARG A 42 -3.62 -2.37 -12.83
CA ARG A 42 -4.26 -3.34 -11.95
C ARG A 42 -4.38 -2.73 -10.56
N SER A 43 -5.19 -3.32 -9.72
CA SER A 43 -5.36 -2.86 -8.34
C SER A 43 -4.06 -3.01 -7.53
N SER A 44 -3.27 -4.05 -7.81
CA SER A 44 -1.97 -4.28 -7.17
C SER A 44 -0.91 -4.68 -8.17
N ASN A 45 0.32 -4.21 -7.98
CA ASN A 45 1.45 -4.71 -8.76
C ASN A 45 1.75 -6.20 -8.47
N CYS A 46 1.29 -6.73 -7.35
CA CYS A 46 1.41 -8.15 -7.04
C CYS A 46 0.60 -9.03 -8.00
N GLU A 47 -0.45 -8.53 -8.65
CA GLU A 47 -1.15 -9.23 -9.74
C GLU A 47 -0.23 -9.40 -10.97
N ASN A 48 0.53 -8.36 -11.33
CA ASN A 48 1.53 -8.42 -12.41
C ASN A 48 2.66 -9.39 -12.07
N ILE A 49 3.11 -9.39 -10.82
CA ILE A 49 4.16 -10.30 -10.35
C ILE A 49 3.66 -11.76 -10.32
N ALA A 50 2.41 -11.99 -9.92
CA ALA A 50 1.81 -13.33 -9.89
C ALA A 50 1.76 -13.93 -11.31
N GLU A 51 1.37 -13.14 -12.32
CA GLU A 51 1.37 -13.55 -13.73
C GLU A 51 2.80 -13.83 -14.23
N LEU A 52 3.76 -12.97 -13.91
CA LEU A 52 5.15 -13.17 -14.30
C LEU A 52 5.75 -14.45 -13.69
N ILE A 53 5.47 -14.72 -12.41
CA ILE A 53 5.92 -15.95 -11.72
C ILE A 53 5.35 -17.20 -12.42
N GLU A 54 4.08 -17.14 -12.81
CA GLU A 54 3.41 -18.22 -13.54
C GLU A 54 4.03 -18.46 -14.92
N GLU A 55 4.22 -17.40 -15.71
CA GLU A 55 4.86 -17.47 -17.03
C GLU A 55 6.31 -17.98 -16.95
N LEU A 56 7.02 -17.68 -15.88
CA LEU A 56 8.37 -18.20 -15.63
C LEU A 56 8.39 -19.65 -15.10
N GLY A 57 7.24 -20.25 -14.84
CA GLY A 57 7.13 -21.62 -14.29
C GLY A 57 7.70 -21.75 -12.89
N VAL A 58 7.76 -20.65 -12.12
CA VAL A 58 8.28 -20.69 -10.74
C VAL A 58 7.18 -21.20 -9.80
N PRO A 59 7.44 -22.27 -9.02
CA PRO A 59 6.47 -22.78 -8.06
C PRO A 59 6.17 -21.70 -7.00
N LYS A 60 4.89 -21.45 -6.76
CA LYS A 60 4.46 -20.57 -5.65
C LYS A 60 4.42 -21.38 -4.36
N ASP A 61 5.34 -21.11 -3.46
CA ASP A 61 5.32 -21.64 -2.10
C ASP A 61 4.57 -20.70 -1.14
N GLU A 62 4.47 -21.11 0.13
CA GLU A 62 3.82 -20.32 1.19
C GLU A 62 4.41 -18.91 1.32
N VAL A 63 5.73 -18.75 1.14
CA VAL A 63 6.41 -17.46 1.31
C VAL A 63 6.06 -16.51 0.16
N ILE A 64 6.19 -16.97 -1.07
CA ILE A 64 5.83 -16.20 -2.27
C ILE A 64 4.35 -15.86 -2.24
N SER A 65 3.50 -16.83 -1.96
CA SER A 65 2.05 -16.66 -1.90
C SER A 65 1.62 -15.68 -0.82
N SER A 66 2.26 -15.72 0.37
CA SER A 66 1.99 -14.77 1.44
C SER A 66 2.44 -13.35 1.08
N ALA A 67 3.58 -13.20 0.40
CA ALA A 67 4.06 -11.90 -0.07
C ALA A 67 3.10 -11.31 -1.12
N LEU A 68 2.66 -12.10 -2.10
CA LEU A 68 1.69 -11.70 -3.11
C LEU A 68 0.35 -11.28 -2.46
N MET A 69 -0.18 -12.10 -1.56
CA MET A 69 -1.41 -11.82 -0.83
C MET A 69 -1.30 -10.52 -0.03
N THR A 70 -0.18 -10.30 0.64
CA THR A 70 0.04 -9.06 1.41
C THR A 70 -0.05 -7.83 0.50
N GLY A 71 0.65 -7.83 -0.63
CA GLY A 71 0.61 -6.72 -1.56
C GLY A 71 -0.76 -6.52 -2.22
N ILE A 72 -1.48 -7.59 -2.56
CA ILE A 72 -2.84 -7.50 -3.08
C ILE A 72 -3.76 -6.83 -2.04
N ILE A 73 -3.71 -7.27 -0.79
CA ILE A 73 -4.56 -6.74 0.29
C ILE A 73 -4.24 -5.26 0.56
N THR A 74 -2.96 -4.88 0.63
CA THR A 74 -2.57 -3.51 0.95
C THR A 74 -2.91 -2.54 -0.19
N ASP A 75 -2.54 -2.85 -1.42
CA ASP A 75 -2.76 -1.98 -2.57
C ASP A 75 -4.25 -1.82 -2.91
N SER A 76 -5.05 -2.88 -2.75
CA SER A 76 -6.49 -2.85 -3.01
C SER A 76 -7.32 -2.23 -1.88
N GLY A 77 -6.68 -1.76 -0.80
CA GLY A 77 -7.38 -1.30 0.40
C GLY A 77 -8.32 -2.37 0.97
N SER A 78 -7.83 -3.60 1.14
CA SER A 78 -8.65 -4.75 1.52
C SER A 78 -9.81 -5.02 0.56
N PHE A 79 -9.54 -4.91 -0.73
CA PHE A 79 -10.54 -5.10 -1.82
C PHE A 79 -11.64 -4.04 -1.85
N SER A 80 -11.40 -2.84 -1.31
CA SER A 80 -12.38 -1.75 -1.26
C SER A 80 -12.18 -0.67 -2.34
N HIS A 81 -11.02 -0.64 -3.01
CA HIS A 81 -10.73 0.35 -4.03
C HIS A 81 -11.53 0.09 -5.32
N SER A 82 -11.81 1.17 -6.07
CA SER A 82 -12.68 1.12 -7.25
C SER A 82 -12.08 0.37 -8.46
N ASP A 83 -10.79 0.11 -8.46
CA ASP A 83 -10.06 -0.65 -9.48
C ASP A 83 -10.01 -2.17 -9.21
N VAL A 84 -10.52 -2.60 -8.06
CA VAL A 84 -10.68 -4.02 -7.73
C VAL A 84 -11.67 -4.68 -8.67
N ASN A 85 -11.30 -5.81 -9.23
CA ASN A 85 -12.11 -6.55 -10.19
C ASN A 85 -11.93 -8.08 -10.04
N GLY A 86 -12.52 -8.85 -10.96
CA GLY A 86 -12.44 -10.32 -10.90
C GLY A 86 -11.02 -10.88 -11.02
N ASP A 87 -10.09 -10.18 -11.69
CA ASP A 87 -8.69 -10.62 -11.79
C ASP A 87 -7.97 -10.47 -10.45
N THR A 88 -8.25 -9.39 -9.72
CA THR A 88 -7.73 -9.17 -8.35
C THR A 88 -8.14 -10.32 -7.43
N PHE A 89 -9.41 -10.74 -7.46
CA PHE A 89 -9.90 -11.87 -6.66
C PHE A 89 -9.30 -13.21 -7.11
N ARG A 90 -9.09 -13.42 -8.41
CA ARG A 90 -8.42 -14.62 -8.92
C ARG A 90 -6.97 -14.71 -8.46
N ALA A 91 -6.24 -13.60 -8.52
CA ALA A 91 -4.86 -13.54 -8.02
C ALA A 91 -4.79 -13.82 -6.51
N ALA A 92 -5.74 -13.28 -5.73
CA ALA A 92 -5.85 -13.55 -4.29
C ALA A 92 -6.18 -15.02 -4.01
N ALA A 93 -7.11 -15.62 -4.77
CA ALA A 93 -7.46 -17.04 -4.64
C ALA A 93 -6.25 -17.93 -4.94
N GLN A 94 -5.51 -17.67 -6.02
CA GLN A 94 -4.28 -18.40 -6.33
C GLN A 94 -3.22 -18.28 -5.23
N ALA A 95 -3.07 -17.10 -4.62
CA ALA A 95 -2.16 -16.92 -3.51
C ALA A 95 -2.63 -17.72 -2.26
N ALA A 96 -3.94 -17.77 -1.99
CA ALA A 96 -4.49 -18.59 -0.90
C ALA A 96 -4.26 -20.09 -1.15
N ASP A 97 -4.49 -20.57 -2.37
CA ASP A 97 -4.25 -21.95 -2.78
C ASP A 97 -2.76 -22.32 -2.68
N GLY A 98 -1.86 -21.36 -2.94
CA GLY A 98 -0.42 -21.49 -2.75
C GLY A 98 0.04 -21.47 -1.28
N GLY A 99 -0.88 -21.39 -0.33
CA GLY A 99 -0.63 -21.51 1.10
C GLY A 99 -0.46 -20.19 1.85
N ALA A 100 -0.84 -19.05 1.24
CA ALA A 100 -0.81 -17.77 1.95
C ALA A 100 -1.63 -17.82 3.25
N LYS A 101 -1.04 -17.35 4.33
CA LYS A 101 -1.68 -17.32 5.66
C LYS A 101 -2.54 -16.05 5.80
N VAL A 102 -3.69 -16.04 5.14
CA VAL A 102 -4.57 -14.86 5.02
C VAL A 102 -4.96 -14.31 6.39
N ASP A 103 -5.32 -15.18 7.33
CA ASP A 103 -5.70 -14.83 8.70
C ASP A 103 -4.56 -14.11 9.44
N ARG A 104 -3.34 -14.63 9.33
CA ARG A 104 -2.14 -14.02 9.91
C ARG A 104 -1.84 -12.67 9.28
N ILE A 105 -1.88 -12.60 7.93
CA ILE A 105 -1.60 -11.36 7.18
C ILE A 105 -2.60 -10.27 7.58
N THR A 106 -3.89 -10.56 7.54
CA THR A 106 -4.93 -9.57 7.89
C THR A 106 -4.86 -9.16 9.36
N ASN A 107 -4.49 -10.08 10.25
CA ASN A 107 -4.31 -9.77 11.66
C ASN A 107 -3.15 -8.81 11.88
N GLU A 108 -1.99 -9.07 11.27
CA GLU A 108 -0.80 -8.19 11.38
C GLU A 108 -1.05 -6.83 10.73
N LEU A 109 -1.73 -6.76 9.59
CA LEU A 109 -1.97 -5.50 8.89
C LEU A 109 -3.02 -4.61 9.58
N PHE A 110 -4.11 -5.20 10.10
CA PHE A 110 -5.29 -4.40 10.47
C PHE A 110 -5.75 -4.55 11.91
N ARG A 111 -5.30 -5.60 12.63
CA ARG A 111 -5.81 -5.89 13.98
C ARG A 111 -4.76 -5.75 15.08
N ARG A 112 -3.50 -5.55 14.71
CA ARG A 112 -2.42 -5.38 15.66
C ARG A 112 -1.80 -4.00 15.52
N GLN A 113 -1.74 -3.29 16.62
CA GLN A 113 -1.03 -2.02 16.74
C GLN A 113 -0.43 -1.88 18.12
N SER A 114 0.58 -1.05 18.26
CA SER A 114 1.17 -0.76 19.57
C SER A 114 0.20 0.05 20.44
N LYS A 115 0.32 -0.07 21.75
CA LYS A 115 -0.45 0.77 22.69
C LYS A 115 -0.21 2.26 22.42
N ALA A 116 1.03 2.65 22.16
CA ALA A 116 1.39 4.04 21.86
C ALA A 116 0.68 4.55 20.60
N ARG A 117 0.61 3.74 19.53
CA ARG A 117 -0.14 4.10 18.33
C ARG A 117 -1.64 4.22 18.60
N SER A 118 -2.21 3.31 19.39
CA SER A 118 -3.62 3.38 19.79
C SER A 118 -3.91 4.66 20.58
N GLU A 119 -3.05 5.04 21.52
CA GLU A 119 -3.18 6.28 22.29
C GLU A 119 -3.05 7.53 21.39
N LEU A 120 -2.13 7.52 20.41
CA LEU A 120 -2.00 8.58 19.41
C LEU A 120 -3.31 8.74 18.64
N TYR A 121 -3.85 7.65 18.10
CA TYR A 121 -5.10 7.66 17.34
C TYR A 121 -6.26 8.23 18.15
N LEU A 122 -6.49 7.71 19.34
CA LEU A 122 -7.55 8.21 20.23
C LEU A 122 -7.38 9.70 20.52
N GLY A 123 -6.15 10.14 20.77
CA GLY A 123 -5.84 11.55 21.05
C GLY A 123 -6.07 12.47 19.86
N VAL A 124 -5.77 12.02 18.63
CA VAL A 124 -5.99 12.80 17.40
C VAL A 124 -7.45 12.79 17.01
N LEU A 125 -8.09 11.62 16.98
CA LEU A 125 -9.48 11.47 16.56
C LEU A 125 -10.45 12.22 17.48
N SER A 126 -10.16 12.26 18.80
CA SER A 126 -10.99 13.02 19.75
C SER A 126 -10.92 14.56 19.54
N ARG A 127 -9.99 15.02 18.71
CA ARG A 127 -9.76 16.45 18.40
C ARG A 127 -9.96 16.78 16.93
N LEU A 128 -10.60 15.88 16.18
CA LEU A 128 -10.98 16.18 14.79
C LEU A 128 -11.80 17.46 14.77
N ARG A 129 -11.46 18.32 13.80
CA ARG A 129 -12.21 19.54 13.54
C ARG A 129 -12.98 19.36 12.24
N TYR A 130 -14.25 19.65 12.29
CA TYR A 130 -15.13 19.62 11.14
C TYR A 130 -15.41 21.04 10.68
N LEU A 131 -15.32 21.29 9.38
CA LEU A 131 -15.47 22.58 8.72
C LEU A 131 -16.33 22.41 7.47
N LEU A 132 -16.82 23.53 6.91
CA LEU A 132 -17.60 23.54 5.67
C LEU A 132 -18.85 22.62 5.77
N ASP A 133 -19.69 22.90 6.75
CA ASP A 133 -20.88 22.08 7.04
C ASP A 133 -20.54 20.59 7.21
N ASP A 134 -19.47 20.32 7.96
CA ASP A 134 -18.90 19.02 8.29
C ASP A 134 -18.36 18.20 7.09
N LYS A 135 -18.24 18.81 5.91
CA LYS A 135 -17.68 18.16 4.72
C LYS A 135 -16.17 18.05 4.71
N LEU A 136 -15.48 18.83 5.52
CA LEU A 136 -14.02 18.79 5.67
C LEU A 136 -13.64 18.39 7.09
N ALA A 137 -12.92 17.29 7.24
CA ALA A 137 -12.30 16.90 8.48
C ALA A 137 -10.81 17.27 8.51
N VAL A 138 -10.37 17.87 9.60
CA VAL A 138 -8.96 18.24 9.80
C VAL A 138 -8.43 17.57 11.07
N ALA A 139 -7.42 16.72 10.89
CA ALA A 139 -6.64 16.11 11.96
C ALA A 139 -5.31 16.86 12.14
N VAL A 140 -4.84 16.99 13.36
CA VAL A 140 -3.52 17.57 13.63
C VAL A 140 -2.72 16.60 14.49
N VAL A 141 -1.58 16.16 13.96
CA VAL A 141 -0.61 15.34 14.68
C VAL A 141 0.61 16.20 14.99
N SER A 142 0.90 16.42 16.27
CA SER A 142 2.08 17.17 16.67
C SER A 142 3.31 16.28 16.74
N MET A 143 4.48 16.85 16.41
CA MET A 143 5.77 16.17 16.58
C MET A 143 6.01 15.75 18.03
N GLU A 144 5.49 16.51 18.99
CA GLU A 144 5.56 16.18 20.42
C GLU A 144 4.78 14.91 20.74
N ALA A 145 3.59 14.73 20.16
CA ALA A 145 2.78 13.52 20.36
C ALA A 145 3.50 12.28 19.82
N LEU A 146 4.10 12.38 18.63
CA LEU A 146 4.91 11.31 18.04
C LEU A 146 6.11 10.96 18.91
N SER A 147 6.89 11.97 19.30
CA SER A 147 8.11 11.79 20.10
C SER A 147 7.80 11.16 21.47
N ARG A 148 6.71 11.58 22.12
CA ARG A 148 6.28 11.03 23.41
C ARG A 148 5.95 9.54 23.34
N GLY A 149 5.35 9.09 22.22
CA GLY A 149 5.03 7.70 21.98
C GLY A 149 6.19 6.87 21.40
N GLY A 150 7.33 7.50 21.08
CA GLY A 150 8.40 6.86 20.33
C GLY A 150 7.96 6.46 18.91
N LEU A 151 7.03 7.22 18.33
CA LEU A 151 6.39 6.96 17.04
C LEU A 151 7.02 7.81 15.94
N SER A 152 6.82 7.36 14.72
CA SER A 152 7.24 8.03 13.48
C SER A 152 6.04 8.58 12.70
N GLN A 153 6.30 9.30 11.63
CA GLN A 153 5.24 9.75 10.71
C GLN A 153 4.47 8.57 10.08
N ALA A 154 5.12 7.43 9.86
CA ALA A 154 4.44 6.25 9.33
C ALA A 154 3.34 5.73 10.28
N ASP A 155 3.46 5.99 11.58
CA ASP A 155 2.44 5.57 12.55
C ASP A 155 1.15 6.39 12.48
N THR A 156 1.11 7.46 11.68
CA THR A 156 -0.09 8.29 11.45
C THR A 156 -0.95 7.78 10.28
N GLU A 157 -0.46 6.80 9.54
CA GLU A 157 -1.18 6.19 8.41
C GLU A 157 -2.54 5.65 8.87
N GLY A 158 -3.60 5.97 8.10
CA GLY A 158 -4.98 5.57 8.38
C GLY A 158 -5.80 6.60 9.18
N ILE A 159 -5.18 7.65 9.76
CA ILE A 159 -5.93 8.73 10.44
C ILE A 159 -6.83 9.47 9.43
N VAL A 160 -6.27 9.76 8.25
CA VAL A 160 -7.01 10.44 7.17
C VAL A 160 -8.17 9.59 6.69
N ASP A 161 -7.93 8.28 6.51
CA ASP A 161 -8.94 7.35 6.03
C ASP A 161 -10.08 7.19 7.04
N TYR A 162 -9.74 7.12 8.33
CA TYR A 162 -10.76 7.07 9.39
C TYR A 162 -11.70 8.28 9.33
N ALA A 163 -11.15 9.48 9.18
CA ALA A 163 -11.98 10.69 9.13
C ALA A 163 -12.93 10.70 7.93
N LEU A 164 -12.56 10.08 6.81
CA LEU A 164 -13.42 9.89 5.62
C LEU A 164 -14.57 8.89 5.85
N THR A 165 -14.53 8.10 6.92
CA THR A 165 -15.65 7.19 7.25
C THR A 165 -16.82 7.90 7.93
N VAL A 166 -16.64 9.17 8.31
CA VAL A 166 -17.66 9.96 9.01
C VAL A 166 -18.53 10.71 7.99
N ASP A 167 -19.82 10.43 7.95
CA ASP A 167 -20.76 11.19 7.12
C ASP A 167 -21.06 12.56 7.78
N PRO A 168 -21.05 13.69 7.04
CA PRO A 168 -20.95 13.87 5.58
C PRO A 168 -19.55 14.26 5.07
N VAL A 169 -18.45 13.82 5.69
CA VAL A 169 -17.10 14.20 5.31
C VAL A 169 -16.78 13.76 3.87
N GLU A 170 -16.42 14.73 3.03
CA GLU A 170 -16.00 14.52 1.64
C GLU A 170 -14.47 14.63 1.48
N VAL A 171 -13.82 15.38 2.37
CA VAL A 171 -12.37 15.64 2.35
C VAL A 171 -11.78 15.49 3.73
N SER A 172 -10.64 14.83 3.84
CA SER A 172 -9.86 14.72 5.08
C SER A 172 -8.42 15.19 4.89
N ILE A 173 -7.90 15.94 5.86
CA ILE A 173 -6.53 16.46 5.88
C ILE A 173 -5.89 16.11 7.23
N CYS A 174 -4.64 15.62 7.19
CA CYS A 174 -3.81 15.39 8.36
C CYS A 174 -2.43 16.03 8.17
#